data_1a14cb4a3df6cef35c811e0e5ca851ea
#
_entry.id   1a14cb4a3df6cef35c811e0e5ca851ea
#
_cell.length_a   1.000
_cell.length_b   1.000
_cell.length_c   1.000
_cell.angle_alpha   90.00
_cell.angle_beta   90.00
_cell.angle_gamma   90.00
#
_symmetry.space_group_name_H-M   'P 1'
#
loop_
_entity.id
_entity.type
_entity.pdbx_description
1 polymer ?
#
loop_
_entity_poly.entity_id
_entity_poly.type
_entity_poly.pdbx_seq_one_letter_code
_entity_poly.pdbx_strand_id
1 'polypeptide(L)'
;MEGKSLNDVFKSFCAGKTEMESKQFSKLIKECKLTDKKFGINDIDIVFAKVKSGKVKTITFEQFQNALGEIAKKKGTTKEAIENQIKSHGGATYTGTKADYVKFHDDKTTYTGVYAKGGPSVVDAGRGGMVSDISQTCNRQAADVRGVLKKK
;
A
#
# COMPACT_ATOMS: atom_id res chain seq x y z
N MET A 1 24.17 21.33 -5.17
CA MET A 1 22.92 20.55 -5.03
C MET A 1 22.07 21.22 -3.98
N GLU A 2 20.99 21.85 -4.39
CA GLU A 2 20.06 22.47 -3.44
C GLU A 2 19.38 21.38 -2.62
N GLY A 3 19.69 21.34 -1.34
CA GLY A 3 19.05 20.42 -0.41
C GLY A 3 17.54 20.72 -0.36
N LYS A 4 16.70 19.68 -0.50
CA LYS A 4 15.25 19.84 -0.36
C LYS A 4 14.91 20.50 0.96
N SER A 5 13.92 21.38 0.97
CA SER A 5 13.49 22.01 2.21
C SER A 5 12.90 20.95 3.15
N LEU A 6 12.95 21.19 4.46
CA LEU A 6 12.36 20.26 5.44
C LEU A 6 10.87 20.00 5.17
N ASN A 7 10.17 21.01 4.65
CA ASN A 7 8.77 20.90 4.25
C ASN A 7 8.57 19.96 3.05
N ASP A 8 9.48 20.02 2.06
CA ASP A 8 9.41 19.14 0.89
C ASP A 8 9.67 17.68 1.27
N VAL A 9 10.61 17.47 2.17
CA VAL A 9 10.85 16.12 2.74
C VAL A 9 9.63 15.63 3.50
N PHE A 10 9.04 16.48 4.36
CA PHE A 10 7.81 16.15 5.09
C PHE A 10 6.69 15.76 4.12
N LYS A 11 6.42 16.57 3.10
CA LYS A 11 5.38 16.30 2.09
C LYS A 11 5.64 15.02 1.31
N SER A 12 6.91 14.69 1.02
CA SER A 12 7.26 13.45 0.31
C SER A 12 6.89 12.21 1.13
N PHE A 13 7.04 12.24 2.45
CA PHE A 13 6.61 11.14 3.34
C PHE A 13 5.10 11.10 3.54
N CYS A 14 4.43 12.25 3.46
CA CYS A 14 2.96 12.35 3.56
C CYS A 14 2.24 11.99 2.24
N ALA A 15 2.96 11.60 1.19
CA ALA A 15 2.37 11.36 -0.14
C ALA A 15 1.52 12.55 -0.65
N GLY A 16 2.01 13.78 -0.42
CA GLY A 16 1.35 15.02 -0.83
C GLY A 16 0.25 15.53 0.12
N LYS A 17 -0.03 14.82 1.22
CA LYS A 17 -0.95 15.30 2.26
C LYS A 17 -0.29 16.37 3.13
N THR A 18 -1.11 17.18 3.78
CA THR A 18 -0.65 18.23 4.73
C THR A 18 -0.36 17.69 6.12
N GLU A 19 -0.78 16.47 6.41
CA GLU A 19 -0.67 15.82 7.71
C GLU A 19 0.06 14.49 7.60
N MET A 20 0.80 14.12 8.63
CA MET A 20 1.60 12.90 8.71
C MET A 20 1.02 11.91 9.72
N GLU A 21 0.83 10.68 9.29
CA GLU A 21 0.42 9.58 10.17
C GLU A 21 1.62 8.98 10.95
N SER A 22 1.33 8.28 12.06
CA SER A 22 2.36 7.60 12.87
C SER A 22 3.26 6.66 12.05
N LYS A 23 2.69 5.92 11.10
CA LYS A 23 3.45 5.02 10.22
C LYS A 23 4.46 5.75 9.35
N GLN A 24 4.05 6.90 8.78
CA GLN A 24 4.89 7.75 7.94
C GLN A 24 6.01 8.41 8.77
N PHE A 25 5.67 8.86 9.99
CA PHE A 25 6.65 9.40 10.92
C PHE A 25 7.69 8.35 11.32
N SER A 26 7.26 7.14 11.68
CA SER A 26 8.17 6.04 12.00
C SER A 26 9.06 5.65 10.81
N LYS A 27 8.50 5.67 9.60
CA LYS A 27 9.24 5.42 8.36
C LYS A 27 10.33 6.48 8.16
N LEU A 28 9.99 7.76 8.28
CA LEU A 28 10.94 8.88 8.16
C LEU A 28 12.11 8.74 9.14
N ILE A 29 11.82 8.48 10.40
CA ILE A 29 12.85 8.34 11.45
C ILE A 29 13.80 7.16 11.15
N LYS A 30 13.25 6.03 10.69
CA LYS A 30 14.05 4.85 10.33
C LYS A 30 14.91 5.07 9.09
N GLU A 31 14.34 5.64 8.02
CA GLU A 31 15.07 5.91 6.78
C GLU A 31 16.17 6.95 6.98
N CYS A 32 15.92 7.99 7.76
CA CYS A 32 16.94 8.99 8.12
C CYS A 32 17.94 8.47 9.16
N LYS A 33 17.86 7.20 9.58
CA LYS A 33 18.75 6.57 10.58
C LYS A 33 18.86 7.39 11.88
N LEU A 34 17.73 7.94 12.32
CA LEU A 34 17.67 8.73 13.56
C LEU A 34 17.49 7.83 14.80
N THR A 35 17.30 6.53 14.62
CA THR A 35 17.22 5.57 15.73
C THR A 35 18.61 5.21 16.22
N ASP A 36 18.82 5.29 17.54
CA ASP A 36 20.05 4.97 18.25
C ASP A 36 19.75 4.16 19.52
N LYS A 37 20.80 3.76 20.23
CA LYS A 37 20.66 3.10 21.54
C LYS A 37 19.89 3.96 22.56
N LYS A 38 19.94 5.30 22.44
CA LYS A 38 19.26 6.26 23.31
C LYS A 38 17.84 6.60 22.83
N PHE A 39 17.55 6.36 21.54
CA PHE A 39 16.28 6.67 20.91
C PHE A 39 15.82 5.47 20.08
N GLY A 40 15.01 4.63 20.69
CA GLY A 40 14.51 3.40 20.11
C GLY A 40 13.18 3.57 19.36
N ILE A 41 12.70 2.46 18.80
CA ILE A 41 11.41 2.42 18.07
C ILE A 41 10.24 2.82 18.97
N ASN A 42 10.23 2.38 20.22
CA ASN A 42 9.18 2.72 21.18
C ASN A 42 9.17 4.22 21.50
N ASP A 43 10.33 4.87 21.50
CA ASP A 43 10.43 6.31 21.74
C ASP A 43 9.80 7.12 20.60
N ILE A 44 9.79 6.60 19.38
CA ILE A 44 9.12 7.24 18.23
C ILE A 44 7.63 7.41 18.52
N ASP A 45 6.98 6.35 18.98
CA ASP A 45 5.55 6.38 19.29
C ASP A 45 5.23 7.27 20.50
N ILE A 46 6.11 7.29 21.49
CA ILE A 46 5.98 8.17 22.66
C ILE A 46 6.09 9.64 22.23
N VAL A 47 7.07 9.99 21.40
CA VAL A 47 7.24 11.35 20.89
C VAL A 47 6.04 11.75 20.02
N PHE A 48 5.60 10.84 19.13
CA PHE A 48 4.43 11.09 18.30
C PHE A 48 3.18 11.33 19.15
N ALA A 49 2.93 10.51 20.15
CA ALA A 49 1.81 10.65 21.07
C ALA A 49 1.87 11.97 21.87
N LYS A 50 3.08 12.44 22.19
CA LYS A 50 3.29 13.69 22.95
C LYS A 50 2.99 14.94 22.12
N VAL A 51 3.32 14.93 20.83
CA VAL A 51 3.17 16.10 19.96
C VAL A 51 1.83 16.18 19.24
N LYS A 52 1.13 15.07 19.09
CA LYS A 52 -0.20 15.05 18.45
C LYS A 52 -1.22 15.82 19.28
N SER A 53 -2.15 16.48 18.63
CA SER A 53 -3.27 17.17 19.31
C SER A 53 -4.41 16.18 19.63
N GLY A 54 -4.63 15.90 20.91
CA GLY A 54 -5.80 15.16 21.39
C GLY A 54 -6.03 13.80 20.75
N LYS A 55 -7.23 13.60 20.21
CA LYS A 55 -7.67 12.31 19.61
C LYS A 55 -7.27 12.12 18.13
N VAL A 56 -6.62 13.13 17.53
CA VAL A 56 -6.21 13.07 16.12
C VAL A 56 -5.08 12.04 15.94
N LYS A 57 -5.13 11.27 14.85
CA LYS A 57 -4.12 10.23 14.53
C LYS A 57 -2.98 10.75 13.65
N THR A 58 -3.00 12.02 13.32
CA THR A 58 -2.05 12.69 12.42
C THR A 58 -1.39 13.87 13.12
N ILE A 59 -0.24 14.30 12.61
CA ILE A 59 0.49 15.50 13.08
C ILE A 59 0.67 16.47 11.92
N THR A 60 0.58 17.77 12.22
CA THR A 60 0.88 18.86 11.28
C THR A 60 2.38 19.09 11.18
N PHE A 61 2.80 19.92 10.21
CA PHE A 61 4.22 20.28 10.06
C PHE A 61 4.82 20.96 11.28
N GLU A 62 4.05 21.82 11.98
CA GLU A 62 4.48 22.49 13.22
C GLU A 62 4.71 21.46 14.34
N GLN A 63 3.77 20.53 14.49
CA GLN A 63 3.90 19.44 15.46
C GLN A 63 5.08 18.52 15.13
N PHE A 64 5.35 18.28 13.84
CA PHE A 64 6.53 17.56 13.39
C PHE A 64 7.84 18.28 13.81
N GLN A 65 7.92 19.59 13.66
CA GLN A 65 9.08 20.37 14.13
C GLN A 65 9.26 20.26 15.65
N ASN A 66 8.16 20.26 16.42
CA ASN A 66 8.21 20.02 17.85
C ASN A 66 8.69 18.62 18.20
N ALA A 67 8.25 17.61 17.43
CA ALA A 67 8.74 16.24 17.56
C ALA A 67 10.26 16.12 17.35
N LEU A 68 10.80 16.82 16.35
CA LEU A 68 12.26 16.87 16.14
C LEU A 68 13.00 17.48 17.33
N GLY A 69 12.42 18.52 17.97
CA GLY A 69 12.96 19.09 19.20
C GLY A 69 12.98 18.09 20.37
N GLU A 70 11.93 17.28 20.53
CA GLU A 70 11.88 16.24 21.57
C GLU A 70 12.88 15.09 21.28
N ILE A 71 13.06 14.71 20.02
CA ILE A 71 14.06 13.73 19.60
C ILE A 71 15.47 14.28 19.92
N ALA A 72 15.73 15.55 19.60
CA ALA A 72 17.00 16.22 19.89
C ALA A 72 17.35 16.19 21.39
N LYS A 73 16.37 16.48 22.24
CA LYS A 73 16.54 16.40 23.71
C LYS A 73 16.88 14.99 24.18
N LYS A 74 16.19 13.97 23.68
CA LYS A 74 16.45 12.57 24.05
C LYS A 74 17.82 12.07 23.57
N LYS A 75 18.23 12.45 22.37
CA LYS A 75 19.52 12.09 21.80
C LYS A 75 20.68 12.90 22.38
N GLY A 76 20.40 14.06 22.97
CA GLY A 76 21.45 15.03 23.40
C GLY A 76 22.13 15.72 22.21
N THR A 77 21.40 15.89 21.10
CA THR A 77 21.87 16.57 19.87
C THR A 77 21.09 17.86 19.65
N THR A 78 21.57 18.70 18.74
CA THR A 78 20.83 19.91 18.36
C THR A 78 19.71 19.58 17.38
N LYS A 79 18.62 20.34 17.42
CA LYS A 79 17.52 20.22 16.46
C LYS A 79 18.01 20.39 15.02
N GLU A 80 18.91 21.35 14.79
CA GLU A 80 19.50 21.62 13.48
C GLU A 80 20.26 20.44 12.89
N ALA A 81 21.00 19.70 13.73
CA ALA A 81 21.71 18.48 13.29
C ALA A 81 20.72 17.43 12.76
N ILE A 82 19.59 17.24 13.43
CA ILE A 82 18.53 16.31 13.00
C ILE A 82 17.87 16.80 11.70
N GLU A 83 17.56 18.09 11.61
CA GLU A 83 16.98 18.68 10.40
C GLU A 83 17.91 18.54 9.19
N ASN A 84 19.21 18.78 9.38
CA ASN A 84 20.21 18.61 8.32
C ASN A 84 20.34 17.13 7.88
N GLN A 85 20.26 16.20 8.82
CA GLN A 85 20.26 14.76 8.51
C GLN A 85 19.01 14.36 7.72
N ILE A 86 17.84 14.90 8.02
CA ILE A 86 16.62 14.68 7.28
C ILE A 86 16.69 15.30 5.89
N LYS A 87 17.20 16.53 5.77
CA LYS A 87 17.37 17.21 4.47
C LYS A 87 18.35 16.48 3.56
N SER A 88 19.45 15.95 4.11
CA SER A 88 20.45 15.20 3.33
C SER A 88 19.92 13.85 2.84
N HIS A 89 18.93 13.25 3.51
CA HIS A 89 18.28 12.02 3.04
C HIS A 89 17.41 12.26 1.79
N GLY A 90 16.89 13.47 1.59
CA GLY A 90 16.23 13.90 0.35
C GLY A 90 14.81 13.45 0.12
N GLY A 91 14.18 12.72 1.03
CA GLY A 91 12.75 12.32 0.95
C GLY A 91 12.52 10.82 1.04
N ALA A 92 11.24 10.42 1.00
CA ALA A 92 10.83 9.04 1.14
C ALA A 92 11.34 8.15 -0.01
N THR A 93 11.96 7.03 0.33
CA THR A 93 12.29 5.99 -0.64
C THR A 93 11.11 5.03 -0.78
N TYR A 94 10.59 4.94 -2.00
CA TYR A 94 9.55 3.98 -2.34
C TYR A 94 10.18 2.78 -3.02
N THR A 95 10.56 1.79 -2.24
CA THR A 95 10.90 0.46 -2.76
C THR A 95 9.59 -0.29 -2.95
N GLY A 96 9.01 -0.21 -4.14
CA GLY A 96 7.88 -1.06 -4.51
C GLY A 96 8.30 -2.53 -4.42
N THR A 97 7.43 -3.36 -3.88
CA THR A 97 7.63 -4.81 -3.91
C THR A 97 7.58 -5.22 -5.38
N LYS A 98 8.69 -5.70 -5.94
CA LYS A 98 8.65 -6.39 -7.23
C LYS A 98 7.94 -7.71 -6.98
N ALA A 99 6.89 -7.98 -7.74
CA ALA A 99 6.27 -9.29 -7.72
C ALA A 99 7.30 -10.30 -8.22
N ASP A 100 7.60 -11.30 -7.40
CA ASP A 100 8.43 -12.41 -7.82
C ASP A 100 7.64 -13.28 -8.81
N TYR A 101 8.36 -13.85 -9.77
CA TYR A 101 7.78 -14.77 -10.72
C TYR A 101 7.18 -16.00 -10.00
N VAL A 102 5.89 -16.22 -10.19
CA VAL A 102 5.19 -17.38 -9.64
C VAL A 102 4.86 -18.32 -10.78
N LYS A 103 5.53 -19.48 -10.83
CA LYS A 103 5.41 -20.48 -11.91
C LYS A 103 3.96 -20.80 -12.25
N PHE A 104 3.10 -21.00 -11.27
CA PHE A 104 1.70 -21.37 -11.50
C PHE A 104 0.82 -20.22 -11.99
N HIS A 105 1.26 -18.97 -11.83
CA HIS A 105 0.50 -17.81 -12.26
C HIS A 105 1.03 -17.20 -13.55
N ASP A 106 2.34 -17.16 -13.72
CA ASP A 106 2.97 -16.43 -14.83
C ASP A 106 3.36 -17.35 -15.98
N ASP A 107 3.54 -18.65 -15.73
CA ASP A 107 3.88 -19.62 -16.77
C ASP A 107 2.62 -20.26 -17.35
N LYS A 108 2.25 -19.83 -18.55
CA LYS A 108 1.08 -20.36 -19.28
C LYS A 108 1.19 -21.85 -19.60
N THR A 109 2.37 -22.43 -19.59
CA THR A 109 2.56 -23.87 -19.83
C THR A 109 2.06 -24.72 -18.67
N THR A 110 1.94 -24.14 -17.47
CA THR A 110 1.40 -24.83 -16.30
C THR A 110 -0.13 -24.81 -16.24
N TYR A 111 -0.77 -24.01 -17.10
CA TYR A 111 -2.23 -23.93 -17.16
C TYR A 111 -2.80 -25.20 -17.80
N THR A 112 -3.76 -25.82 -17.13
CA THR A 112 -4.42 -27.03 -17.61
C THR A 112 -5.79 -26.69 -18.21
N GLY A 113 -6.14 -27.38 -19.28
CA GLY A 113 -7.46 -27.28 -19.90
C GLY A 113 -7.79 -25.91 -20.45
N VAL A 114 -8.90 -25.35 -20.01
CA VAL A 114 -9.45 -24.08 -20.53
C VAL A 114 -8.52 -22.91 -20.29
N TYR A 115 -7.81 -22.89 -19.16
CA TYR A 115 -6.91 -21.78 -18.80
C TYR A 115 -5.66 -21.69 -19.69
N ALA A 116 -5.17 -22.81 -20.21
CA ALA A 116 -4.05 -22.82 -21.17
C ALA A 116 -4.37 -22.09 -22.48
N LYS A 117 -5.65 -21.99 -22.83
CA LYS A 117 -6.17 -21.36 -24.06
C LYS A 117 -6.80 -19.99 -23.82
N GLY A 118 -6.60 -19.38 -22.65
CA GLY A 118 -7.10 -18.04 -22.36
C GLY A 118 -8.28 -17.96 -21.39
N GLY A 119 -8.63 -19.07 -20.75
CA GLY A 119 -9.71 -19.13 -19.76
C GLY A 119 -11.05 -19.61 -20.32
N PRO A 120 -12.10 -19.63 -19.49
CA PRO A 120 -13.43 -20.05 -19.92
C PRO A 120 -13.93 -19.16 -21.06
N SER A 121 -14.31 -19.77 -22.16
CA SER A 121 -14.84 -19.04 -23.32
C SER A 121 -16.36 -19.07 -23.27
N VAL A 122 -16.97 -17.91 -23.55
CA VAL A 122 -18.42 -17.80 -23.77
C VAL A 122 -18.86 -18.32 -25.15
N VAL A 123 -17.92 -18.83 -25.92
CA VAL A 123 -18.20 -19.43 -27.24
C VAL A 123 -18.49 -20.92 -27.04
N ASP A 124 -19.68 -21.33 -27.34
CA ASP A 124 -20.05 -22.72 -27.38
C ASP A 124 -19.36 -23.40 -28.60
N ALA A 125 -18.39 -24.28 -28.31
CA ALA A 125 -17.58 -24.97 -29.34
C ALA A 125 -18.40 -25.81 -30.33
N GLY A 126 -19.66 -26.05 -30.06
CA GLY A 126 -20.56 -26.84 -30.93
C GLY A 126 -21.46 -25.99 -31.85
N ARG A 127 -21.57 -24.69 -31.65
CA ARG A 127 -22.56 -23.85 -32.34
C ARG A 127 -22.00 -22.64 -33.08
N GLY A 128 -20.68 -22.45 -33.10
CA GLY A 128 -20.03 -21.41 -33.93
C GLY A 128 -20.44 -19.94 -33.66
N GLY A 129 -20.99 -19.62 -32.50
CA GLY A 129 -21.44 -18.29 -32.15
C GLY A 129 -21.17 -17.91 -30.70
N MET A 130 -20.97 -16.62 -30.46
CA MET A 130 -20.90 -16.09 -29.12
C MET A 130 -22.26 -16.23 -28.42
N VAL A 131 -22.29 -16.83 -27.24
CA VAL A 131 -23.49 -16.85 -26.41
C VAL A 131 -23.72 -15.45 -25.86
N SER A 132 -24.73 -14.78 -26.40
CA SER A 132 -25.09 -13.41 -25.98
C SER A 132 -25.87 -13.36 -24.67
N ASP A 133 -26.41 -14.47 -24.22
CA ASP A 133 -27.19 -14.57 -22.99
C ASP A 133 -26.91 -15.91 -22.29
N ILE A 134 -26.72 -15.86 -20.97
CA ILE A 134 -26.57 -17.06 -20.12
C ILE A 134 -27.73 -18.02 -20.24
N SER A 135 -28.94 -17.53 -20.54
CA SER A 135 -30.13 -18.36 -20.76
C SER A 135 -29.98 -19.34 -21.92
N GLN A 136 -29.09 -19.04 -22.89
CA GLN A 136 -28.81 -19.92 -24.03
C GLN A 136 -27.93 -21.12 -23.67
N THR A 137 -27.17 -21.03 -22.55
CA THR A 137 -26.33 -22.14 -22.05
C THR A 137 -27.12 -23.13 -21.21
N CYS A 138 -28.25 -22.69 -20.69
CA CYS A 138 -29.14 -23.54 -19.93
C CYS A 138 -30.15 -24.19 -20.88
N ASN A 139 -30.13 -25.52 -20.98
CA ASN A 139 -31.15 -26.24 -21.71
C ASN A 139 -32.48 -26.14 -20.94
N ARG A 140 -33.19 -25.02 -21.14
CA ARG A 140 -34.51 -24.78 -20.53
C ARG A 140 -35.62 -25.47 -21.36
N GLN A 141 -35.59 -26.80 -21.37
CA GLN A 141 -36.84 -27.46 -21.64
C GLN A 141 -37.78 -27.23 -20.45
N ALA A 142 -39.02 -26.90 -20.74
CA ALA A 142 -40.01 -26.70 -19.70
C ALA A 142 -40.08 -27.93 -18.80
N ALA A 143 -39.42 -27.84 -17.65
CA ALA A 143 -39.48 -28.87 -16.64
C ALA A 143 -40.82 -28.75 -15.92
N ASP A 144 -41.54 -29.84 -15.80
CA ASP A 144 -42.66 -29.96 -14.87
C ASP A 144 -42.14 -29.70 -13.43
N VAL A 145 -42.97 -29.10 -12.58
CA VAL A 145 -42.69 -28.89 -11.15
C VAL A 145 -42.27 -30.17 -10.41
N ARG A 146 -42.50 -31.31 -10.99
CA ARG A 146 -42.08 -32.65 -10.50
C ARG A 146 -40.75 -33.14 -11.08
N GLY A 147 -40.06 -32.32 -11.85
CA GLY A 147 -38.79 -32.72 -12.50
C GLY A 147 -38.93 -33.70 -13.63
N VAL A 148 -40.12 -33.97 -14.13
CA VAL A 148 -40.36 -34.90 -15.24
C VAL A 148 -40.48 -34.13 -16.54
N LEU A 149 -39.61 -34.43 -17.50
CA LEU A 149 -39.67 -33.85 -18.85
C LEU A 149 -40.95 -34.34 -19.55
N LYS A 150 -41.84 -33.46 -19.97
CA LYS A 150 -42.94 -33.81 -20.87
C LYS A 150 -42.32 -34.16 -22.25
N LYS A 151 -42.38 -35.42 -22.62
CA LYS A 151 -42.17 -35.83 -24.00
C LYS A 151 -43.33 -35.31 -24.85
N LYS A 152 -42.98 -34.54 -25.90
CA LYS A 152 -43.96 -34.25 -26.97
C LYS A 152 -44.18 -35.49 -27.82
#